data_3f84180b0e1bdc9960d4763fbf59572e
#
_entry.id   3f84180b0e1bdc9960d4763fbf59572e
#
_cell.length_a   1.000
_cell.length_b   1.000
_cell.length_c   1.000
_cell.angle_alpha   90.00
_cell.angle_beta   90.00
_cell.angle_gamma   90.00
#
_symmetry.space_group_name_H-M   'P 1'
#
loop_
_entity.id
_entity.type
_entity.pdbx_description
1 polymer ?
#
loop_
_entity_poly.entity_id
_entity_poly.type
_entity_poly.pdbx_seq_one_letter_code
_entity_poly.pdbx_strand_id
1 'polypeptide(L)'
;MKKRLKLPVGIENFEEIRRNQYYYIDKTKLIEQLFDSLGKVSLFTRPRRFGKTLNMSMLKSFFEIGTDTSLFDGLYISENKELCEQHQGQYPVIFLSLKDVEGLSFSEAKRRCIQLIKREAERFYGLKNSERLLDIDKKNYCRLLDMTVQEEDSDIVSSSMKMLSALLYKHYGKKTVILIDEYDVPLDKAFQHGYYKEMVHFIRGLLGEALKTNDSLAFAVLTGCLRVSKESIFTGLNNFKILSITDTRFDEQFGFTDTEVRTLLSDYQMEDRFAEVKEWYDGYRFGNADVYCPWDVINFVDRAKDDKEAKPEAYWINTSGNDLVKRFIDKANKTTKNEIERLVNGEAIEKELRLDLTYEEVDQSIENLWSVLFTTGYLTQSGRNEDGAYRLIIPNREVREVFRLQINEWFKKSIFSNTERLTAFWKAFEEGDTEGVEQYLNRVLSNSISVFDTKARKEEKESSYHNLLVGILTGNADWLVKSNVEAGEGFADIIVETDDPDAGIVAELKYTKNFDDMKMTCQKAIDQIRNRRYQEYLLNDDRKDIRLYGITFCKKRCCAISEKL
;
A
#
# COMPACT_ATOMS: atom_id res chain seq x y z
N MET A 1 0.94 30.05 -24.99
CA MET A 1 0.74 29.07 -23.93
C MET A 1 0.92 27.67 -24.53
N LYS A 2 1.86 26.85 -24.06
CA LYS A 2 1.91 25.43 -24.45
C LYS A 2 0.58 24.80 -24.04
N LYS A 3 -0.04 24.05 -24.95
CA LYS A 3 -1.28 23.31 -24.67
C LYS A 3 -0.96 22.30 -23.56
N ARG A 4 -1.64 22.39 -22.41
CA ARG A 4 -1.48 21.40 -21.34
C ARG A 4 -1.91 20.03 -21.85
N LEU A 5 -1.04 19.04 -21.73
CA LEU A 5 -1.35 17.66 -22.07
C LEU A 5 -2.32 17.08 -21.03
N LYS A 6 -3.07 16.05 -21.37
CA LYS A 6 -3.91 15.32 -20.41
C LYS A 6 -3.04 14.40 -19.54
N LEU A 7 -3.37 14.29 -18.27
CA LEU A 7 -2.70 13.34 -17.38
C LEU A 7 -3.22 11.91 -17.60
N PRO A 8 -2.35 10.90 -17.56
CA PRO A 8 -2.70 9.50 -17.84
C PRO A 8 -3.28 8.79 -16.61
N VAL A 9 -4.30 9.34 -15.97
CA VAL A 9 -4.94 8.72 -14.81
C VAL A 9 -5.54 7.38 -15.20
N GLY A 10 -5.04 6.29 -14.58
CA GLY A 10 -5.53 4.93 -14.84
C GLY A 10 -5.09 4.31 -16.17
N ILE A 11 -4.21 4.96 -16.94
CA ILE A 11 -3.69 4.44 -18.20
C ILE A 11 -2.35 3.73 -17.97
N GLU A 12 -2.31 2.45 -18.25
CA GLU A 12 -1.13 1.58 -18.08
C GLU A 12 -0.48 1.18 -19.42
N ASN A 13 -1.03 1.64 -20.54
CA ASN A 13 -0.56 1.31 -21.89
C ASN A 13 0.29 2.46 -22.45
N PHE A 14 1.57 2.19 -22.75
CA PHE A 14 2.52 3.18 -23.27
C PHE A 14 2.12 3.69 -24.65
N GLU A 15 1.70 2.79 -25.55
CA GLU A 15 1.27 3.17 -26.91
C GLU A 15 0.06 4.12 -26.87
N GLU A 16 -0.91 3.83 -26.00
CA GLU A 16 -2.07 4.69 -25.77
C GLU A 16 -1.66 6.08 -25.28
N ILE A 17 -0.75 6.14 -24.31
CA ILE A 17 -0.22 7.41 -23.78
C ILE A 17 0.42 8.23 -24.90
N ARG A 18 1.26 7.62 -25.73
CA ARG A 18 2.00 8.33 -26.77
C ARG A 18 1.11 8.75 -27.93
N ARG A 19 0.23 7.87 -28.44
CA ARG A 19 -0.68 8.16 -29.55
C ARG A 19 -1.70 9.26 -29.21
N ASN A 20 -2.21 9.25 -27.98
CA ASN A 20 -3.20 10.22 -27.54
C ASN A 20 -2.59 11.47 -26.90
N GLN A 21 -1.25 11.60 -26.93
CA GLN A 21 -0.52 12.76 -26.42
C GLN A 21 -0.85 13.06 -24.96
N TYR A 22 -0.89 12.02 -24.11
CA TYR A 22 -0.92 12.21 -22.67
C TYR A 22 0.44 12.65 -22.15
N TYR A 23 0.46 13.25 -20.96
CA TYR A 23 1.69 13.60 -20.29
C TYR A 23 2.46 12.33 -19.90
N TYR A 24 3.70 12.23 -20.32
CA TYR A 24 4.55 11.08 -20.04
C TYR A 24 5.85 11.52 -19.37
N ILE A 25 6.14 10.98 -18.18
CA ILE A 25 7.44 11.13 -17.54
C ILE A 25 8.34 10.04 -18.09
N ASP A 26 9.39 10.47 -18.76
CA ASP A 26 10.24 9.59 -19.56
C ASP A 26 11.08 8.63 -18.69
N LYS A 27 10.82 7.35 -18.81
CA LYS A 27 11.55 6.24 -18.16
C LYS A 27 12.28 5.35 -19.18
N THR A 28 12.45 5.80 -20.41
CA THR A 28 13.07 4.99 -21.47
C THR A 28 14.56 4.73 -21.25
N LYS A 29 15.23 5.45 -20.34
CA LYS A 29 16.57 5.10 -19.83
C LYS A 29 16.63 3.68 -19.24
N LEU A 30 15.49 3.14 -18.78
CA LEU A 30 15.38 1.74 -18.37
C LEU A 30 15.88 0.77 -19.44
N ILE A 31 15.62 1.07 -20.72
CA ILE A 31 16.02 0.22 -21.86
C ILE A 31 17.55 0.17 -21.95
N GLU A 32 18.21 1.32 -21.92
CA GLU A 32 19.68 1.40 -21.98
C GLU A 32 20.31 0.66 -20.78
N GLN A 33 19.86 0.96 -19.56
CA GLN A 33 20.36 0.29 -18.35
C GLN A 33 20.09 -1.23 -18.37
N LEU A 34 19.00 -1.67 -19.01
CA LEU A 34 18.71 -3.08 -19.17
C LEU A 34 19.79 -3.77 -20.01
N PHE A 35 20.23 -3.18 -21.12
CA PHE A 35 21.29 -3.72 -21.96
C PHE A 35 22.67 -3.66 -21.29
N ASP A 36 22.98 -2.58 -20.57
CA ASP A 36 24.24 -2.45 -19.81
C ASP A 36 24.40 -3.53 -18.73
N SER A 37 23.29 -4.01 -18.20
CA SER A 37 23.27 -4.98 -17.11
C SER A 37 22.65 -6.32 -17.49
N LEU A 38 22.49 -6.62 -18.79
CA LEU A 38 21.67 -7.70 -19.29
C LEU A 38 22.02 -9.07 -18.68
N GLY A 39 21.09 -9.58 -17.88
CA GLY A 39 21.01 -10.99 -17.52
C GLY A 39 20.06 -11.71 -18.46
N LYS A 40 20.15 -13.04 -18.53
CA LYS A 40 19.19 -13.82 -19.31
C LYS A 40 17.74 -13.60 -18.83
N VAL A 41 17.56 -13.43 -17.52
CA VAL A 41 16.27 -13.15 -16.88
C VAL A 41 16.48 -12.08 -15.80
N SER A 42 15.71 -11.01 -15.86
CA SER A 42 15.71 -9.91 -14.88
C SER A 42 14.34 -9.81 -14.19
N LEU A 43 14.33 -9.83 -12.86
CA LEU A 43 13.14 -9.62 -12.05
C LEU A 43 13.23 -8.29 -11.31
N PHE A 44 12.30 -7.40 -11.55
CA PHE A 44 12.14 -6.16 -10.81
C PHE A 44 11.06 -6.32 -9.73
N THR A 45 11.45 -6.20 -8.47
CA THR A 45 10.48 -6.15 -7.36
C THR A 45 10.35 -4.70 -6.86
N ARG A 46 9.15 -4.15 -7.02
CA ARG A 46 8.79 -2.78 -6.62
C ARG A 46 7.41 -2.77 -5.99
N PRO A 47 7.12 -1.87 -5.06
CA PRO A 47 5.79 -1.72 -4.49
C PRO A 47 4.71 -1.51 -5.57
N ARG A 48 3.47 -1.69 -5.21
CA ARG A 48 2.34 -1.38 -6.10
C ARG A 48 2.36 0.11 -6.46
N ARG A 49 1.90 0.46 -7.68
CA ARG A 49 1.73 1.83 -8.21
C ARG A 49 3.01 2.62 -8.52
N PHE A 50 4.14 1.94 -8.61
CA PHE A 50 5.42 2.51 -9.01
C PHE A 50 5.72 2.35 -10.51
N GLY A 51 4.69 2.24 -11.37
CA GLY A 51 4.85 2.26 -12.83
C GLY A 51 5.36 0.94 -13.46
N LYS A 52 5.29 -0.20 -12.75
CA LYS A 52 5.75 -1.51 -13.27
C LYS A 52 5.09 -1.85 -14.61
N THR A 53 3.76 -1.89 -14.65
CA THR A 53 2.97 -2.25 -15.83
C THR A 53 3.22 -1.31 -17.00
N LEU A 54 3.31 0.00 -16.74
CA LEU A 54 3.61 0.98 -17.78
C LEU A 54 5.01 0.77 -18.39
N ASN A 55 6.02 0.52 -17.54
CA ASN A 55 7.37 0.20 -18.01
C ASN A 55 7.39 -1.11 -18.82
N MET A 56 6.63 -2.13 -18.41
CA MET A 56 6.51 -3.38 -19.17
C MET A 56 5.82 -3.15 -20.53
N SER A 57 4.79 -2.31 -20.57
CA SER A 57 4.13 -1.89 -21.82
C SER A 57 5.10 -1.10 -22.74
N MET A 58 5.92 -0.22 -22.16
CA MET A 58 6.96 0.53 -22.87
C MET A 58 8.02 -0.42 -23.46
N LEU A 59 8.53 -1.39 -22.69
CA LEU A 59 9.47 -2.40 -23.17
C LEU A 59 8.88 -3.23 -24.32
N LYS A 60 7.61 -3.64 -24.20
CA LYS A 60 6.90 -4.34 -25.28
C LYS A 60 6.89 -3.51 -26.54
N SER A 61 6.43 -2.25 -26.46
CA SER A 61 6.38 -1.33 -27.61
C SER A 61 7.75 -1.06 -28.23
N PHE A 62 8.82 -1.10 -27.43
CA PHE A 62 10.18 -0.90 -27.95
C PHE A 62 10.71 -2.13 -28.71
N PHE A 63 10.51 -3.34 -28.18
CA PHE A 63 11.15 -4.54 -28.74
C PHE A 63 10.33 -5.21 -29.86
N GLU A 64 9.00 -5.10 -29.82
CA GLU A 64 8.12 -5.92 -30.64
C GLU A 64 8.19 -5.57 -32.13
N ILE A 65 8.37 -6.61 -32.97
CA ILE A 65 8.35 -6.49 -34.44
C ILE A 65 7.00 -5.92 -34.89
N GLY A 66 7.06 -4.90 -35.75
CA GLY A 66 5.87 -4.27 -36.33
C GLY A 66 5.24 -3.16 -35.48
N THR A 67 5.84 -2.82 -34.33
CA THR A 67 5.43 -1.64 -33.57
C THR A 67 5.91 -0.35 -34.25
N ASP A 68 5.16 0.72 -33.99
CA ASP A 68 5.45 2.06 -34.50
C ASP A 68 6.63 2.67 -33.72
N THR A 69 7.78 2.77 -34.37
CA THR A 69 9.01 3.30 -33.77
C THR A 69 8.90 4.78 -33.39
N SER A 70 8.01 5.54 -34.04
CA SER A 70 7.78 6.97 -33.76
C SER A 70 7.20 7.24 -32.37
N LEU A 71 6.69 6.20 -31.68
CA LEU A 71 6.24 6.31 -30.29
C LEU A 71 7.36 6.77 -29.34
N PHE A 72 8.61 6.57 -29.72
CA PHE A 72 9.78 6.92 -28.94
C PHE A 72 10.43 8.26 -29.33
N ASP A 73 9.91 8.94 -30.37
CA ASP A 73 10.45 10.21 -30.83
C ASP A 73 10.44 11.25 -29.68
N GLY A 74 11.60 11.90 -29.50
CA GLY A 74 11.81 12.91 -28.48
C GLY A 74 11.92 12.36 -27.05
N LEU A 75 11.99 11.04 -26.85
CA LEU A 75 12.31 10.41 -25.57
C LEU A 75 13.81 10.11 -25.48
N TYR A 76 14.33 9.98 -24.26
CA TYR A 76 15.74 9.74 -23.98
C TYR A 76 16.35 8.64 -24.86
N ILE A 77 15.68 7.51 -24.98
CA ILE A 77 16.21 6.36 -25.74
C ILE A 77 16.39 6.68 -27.24
N SER A 78 15.63 7.60 -27.81
CA SER A 78 15.73 7.98 -29.22
C SER A 78 17.06 8.70 -29.57
N GLU A 79 17.78 9.17 -28.56
CA GLU A 79 19.10 9.76 -28.72
C GLU A 79 20.19 8.68 -28.90
N ASN A 80 19.97 7.47 -28.35
CA ASN A 80 20.86 6.32 -28.53
C ASN A 80 20.53 5.57 -29.82
N LYS A 81 20.97 6.12 -30.96
CA LYS A 81 20.65 5.60 -32.28
C LYS A 81 21.16 4.18 -32.51
N GLU A 82 22.36 3.86 -32.00
CA GLU A 82 22.95 2.54 -32.14
C GLU A 82 22.06 1.46 -31.47
N LEU A 83 21.62 1.71 -30.26
CA LEU A 83 20.74 0.79 -29.53
C LEU A 83 19.37 0.68 -30.23
N CYS A 84 18.81 1.79 -30.72
CA CYS A 84 17.56 1.77 -31.45
C CYS A 84 17.67 0.96 -32.75
N GLU A 85 18.71 1.16 -33.56
CA GLU A 85 18.95 0.41 -34.80
C GLU A 85 19.10 -1.10 -34.57
N GLN A 86 19.77 -1.48 -33.48
CA GLN A 86 20.03 -2.89 -33.16
C GLN A 86 18.83 -3.60 -32.55
N HIS A 87 17.98 -2.91 -31.80
CA HIS A 87 17.02 -3.55 -30.91
C HIS A 87 15.57 -3.10 -31.04
N GLN A 88 15.31 -1.88 -31.53
CA GLN A 88 13.94 -1.36 -31.62
C GLN A 88 13.16 -2.08 -32.73
N GLY A 89 12.04 -2.69 -32.38
CA GLY A 89 11.20 -3.43 -33.35
C GLY A 89 11.82 -4.70 -33.89
N GLN A 90 12.81 -5.31 -33.18
CA GLN A 90 13.63 -6.41 -33.71
C GLN A 90 13.27 -7.79 -33.17
N TYR A 91 12.34 -7.90 -32.22
CA TYR A 91 12.07 -9.16 -31.52
C TYR A 91 10.61 -9.57 -31.59
N PRO A 92 10.26 -10.84 -31.77
CA PRO A 92 8.96 -11.32 -31.36
C PRO A 92 8.86 -11.22 -29.84
N VAL A 93 7.76 -10.66 -29.31
CA VAL A 93 7.55 -10.43 -27.89
C VAL A 93 6.34 -11.23 -27.38
N ILE A 94 6.55 -12.07 -26.39
CA ILE A 94 5.48 -12.69 -25.60
C ILE A 94 5.26 -11.82 -24.38
N PHE A 95 4.04 -11.28 -24.19
CA PHE A 95 3.70 -10.41 -23.08
C PHE A 95 2.52 -10.99 -22.28
N LEU A 96 2.75 -11.29 -21.01
CA LEU A 96 1.73 -11.81 -20.10
C LEU A 96 1.63 -10.92 -18.87
N SER A 97 0.45 -10.36 -18.60
CA SER A 97 0.14 -9.77 -17.29
C SER A 97 -0.67 -10.76 -16.47
N LEU A 98 -0.10 -11.22 -15.36
CA LEU A 98 -0.77 -12.18 -14.46
C LEU A 98 -1.69 -11.51 -13.44
N LYS A 99 -1.97 -10.21 -13.59
CA LYS A 99 -2.81 -9.39 -12.70
C LYS A 99 -4.18 -10.00 -12.41
N ASP A 100 -4.81 -10.61 -13.43
CA ASP A 100 -6.16 -11.17 -13.34
C ASP A 100 -6.17 -12.70 -13.19
N VAL A 101 -5.00 -13.32 -12.96
CA VAL A 101 -4.90 -14.78 -12.73
C VAL A 101 -5.20 -15.09 -11.27
N GLU A 102 -6.48 -15.05 -10.93
CA GLU A 102 -7.02 -15.33 -9.61
C GLU A 102 -8.28 -16.19 -9.71
N GLY A 103 -8.78 -16.72 -8.59
CA GLY A 103 -10.02 -17.49 -8.50
C GLY A 103 -10.22 -17.99 -7.07
N LEU A 104 -11.43 -18.42 -6.76
CA LEU A 104 -11.75 -19.06 -5.47
C LEU A 104 -11.20 -20.48 -5.36
N SER A 105 -10.75 -21.06 -6.49
CA SER A 105 -10.14 -22.39 -6.56
C SER A 105 -8.96 -22.41 -7.53
N PHE A 106 -8.07 -23.39 -7.36
CA PHE A 106 -6.95 -23.63 -8.26
C PHE A 106 -7.40 -23.84 -9.72
N SER A 107 -8.47 -24.61 -9.94
CA SER A 107 -9.00 -24.88 -11.29
C SER A 107 -9.45 -23.59 -11.99
N GLU A 108 -10.07 -22.67 -11.27
CA GLU A 108 -10.50 -21.38 -11.83
C GLU A 108 -9.30 -20.50 -12.19
N ALA A 109 -8.33 -20.34 -11.29
CA ALA A 109 -7.13 -19.58 -11.53
C ALA A 109 -6.29 -20.18 -12.69
N LYS A 110 -6.12 -21.51 -12.72
CA LYS A 110 -5.47 -22.23 -13.83
C LYS A 110 -6.16 -21.95 -15.16
N ARG A 111 -7.50 -22.00 -15.21
CA ARG A 111 -8.28 -21.69 -16.40
C ARG A 111 -8.03 -20.28 -16.92
N ARG A 112 -8.01 -19.28 -16.03
CA ARG A 112 -7.71 -17.88 -16.42
C ARG A 112 -6.30 -17.73 -16.98
N CYS A 113 -5.31 -18.40 -16.39
CA CYS A 113 -3.94 -18.42 -16.89
C CYS A 113 -3.86 -19.05 -18.29
N ILE A 114 -4.52 -20.18 -18.51
CA ILE A 114 -4.58 -20.82 -19.84
C ILE A 114 -5.23 -19.91 -20.88
N GLN A 115 -6.33 -19.24 -20.52
CA GLN A 115 -6.99 -18.28 -21.42
C GLN A 115 -6.09 -17.11 -21.77
N LEU A 116 -5.30 -16.60 -20.80
CA LEU A 116 -4.32 -15.53 -21.05
C LEU A 116 -3.26 -15.99 -22.06
N ILE A 117 -2.68 -17.18 -21.87
CA ILE A 117 -1.68 -17.74 -22.78
C ILE A 117 -2.27 -17.97 -24.18
N LYS A 118 -3.50 -18.45 -24.27
CA LYS A 118 -4.20 -18.64 -25.56
C LYS A 118 -4.38 -17.31 -26.29
N ARG A 119 -4.86 -16.25 -25.61
CA ARG A 119 -5.00 -14.91 -26.20
C ARG A 119 -3.66 -14.37 -26.69
N GLU A 120 -2.60 -14.61 -25.95
CA GLU A 120 -1.27 -14.21 -26.38
C GLU A 120 -0.81 -15.01 -27.60
N ALA A 121 -1.07 -16.31 -27.65
CA ALA A 121 -0.78 -17.12 -28.83
C ALA A 121 -1.63 -16.69 -30.07
N GLU A 122 -2.89 -16.31 -29.89
CA GLU A 122 -3.80 -15.82 -30.94
C GLU A 122 -3.27 -14.57 -31.65
N ARG A 123 -2.49 -13.72 -30.97
CA ARG A 123 -1.85 -12.54 -31.58
C ARG A 123 -0.97 -12.92 -32.77
N PHE A 124 -0.43 -14.14 -32.76
CA PHE A 124 0.45 -14.67 -33.79
C PHE A 124 -0.26 -15.63 -34.76
N TYR A 125 -1.54 -15.37 -35.05
CA TYR A 125 -2.36 -16.27 -35.88
C TYR A 125 -1.74 -16.59 -37.25
N GLY A 126 -0.90 -15.69 -37.79
CA GLY A 126 -0.12 -15.91 -39.01
C GLY A 126 0.80 -17.13 -38.98
N LEU A 127 1.15 -17.67 -37.81
CA LEU A 127 1.95 -18.89 -37.69
C LEU A 127 1.30 -20.11 -38.34
N LYS A 128 -0.04 -20.17 -38.40
CA LYS A 128 -0.76 -21.24 -39.10
C LYS A 128 -0.39 -21.36 -40.60
N ASN A 129 -0.12 -20.22 -41.22
CA ASN A 129 0.16 -20.14 -42.66
C ASN A 129 1.64 -19.87 -42.97
N SER A 130 2.51 -19.99 -41.94
CA SER A 130 3.94 -19.73 -42.12
C SER A 130 4.60 -20.79 -43.03
N GLU A 131 5.28 -20.35 -44.06
CA GLU A 131 6.08 -21.21 -44.94
C GLU A 131 7.36 -21.71 -44.27
N ARG A 132 7.81 -21.04 -43.21
CA ARG A 132 9.01 -21.40 -42.45
C ARG A 132 8.75 -22.45 -41.37
N LEU A 133 7.49 -22.79 -41.11
CA LEU A 133 7.09 -23.80 -40.14
C LEU A 133 6.74 -25.11 -40.81
N LEU A 134 7.24 -26.22 -40.26
CA LEU A 134 6.85 -27.55 -40.66
C LEU A 134 5.42 -27.87 -40.23
N ASP A 135 4.79 -28.89 -40.85
CA ASP A 135 3.44 -29.31 -40.50
C ASP A 135 3.31 -29.71 -39.01
N ILE A 136 4.36 -30.30 -38.43
CA ILE A 136 4.37 -30.63 -37.01
C ILE A 136 4.37 -29.37 -36.13
N ASP A 137 5.06 -28.32 -36.54
CA ASP A 137 5.09 -27.03 -35.85
C ASP A 137 3.71 -26.37 -35.87
N LYS A 138 3.03 -26.39 -37.03
CA LYS A 138 1.66 -25.88 -37.18
C LYS A 138 0.66 -26.67 -36.33
N LYS A 139 0.80 -28.00 -36.26
CA LYS A 139 0.00 -28.84 -35.35
C LYS A 139 0.24 -28.46 -33.88
N ASN A 140 1.48 -28.26 -33.49
CA ASN A 140 1.82 -27.82 -32.12
C ASN A 140 1.23 -26.45 -31.81
N TYR A 141 1.24 -25.54 -32.77
CA TYR A 141 0.57 -24.24 -32.60
C TYR A 141 -0.96 -24.38 -32.41
N CYS A 142 -1.61 -25.24 -33.20
CA CYS A 142 -3.03 -25.52 -33.00
C CYS A 142 -3.31 -26.10 -31.60
N ARG A 143 -2.46 -27.01 -31.11
CA ARG A 143 -2.58 -27.54 -29.73
C ARG A 143 -2.48 -26.43 -28.67
N LEU A 144 -1.63 -25.40 -28.86
CA LEU A 144 -1.59 -24.25 -27.95
C LEU A 144 -2.94 -23.50 -27.90
N LEU A 145 -3.59 -23.34 -29.07
CA LEU A 145 -4.88 -22.68 -29.15
C LEU A 145 -6.04 -23.49 -28.56
N ASP A 146 -5.90 -24.81 -28.52
CA ASP A 146 -6.93 -25.75 -28.05
C ASP A 146 -6.75 -26.19 -26.58
N MET A 147 -5.68 -25.72 -25.89
CA MET A 147 -5.40 -26.08 -24.48
C MET A 147 -6.62 -25.91 -23.56
N THR A 148 -6.78 -26.86 -22.63
CA THR A 148 -7.81 -26.86 -21.60
C THR A 148 -7.24 -27.04 -20.19
N VAL A 149 -8.11 -27.07 -19.18
CA VAL A 149 -7.71 -27.32 -17.78
C VAL A 149 -7.53 -28.80 -17.45
N GLN A 150 -7.81 -29.70 -18.38
CA GLN A 150 -7.74 -31.14 -18.17
C GLN A 150 -6.31 -31.60 -17.89
N GLU A 151 -6.17 -32.71 -17.18
CA GLU A 151 -4.84 -33.26 -16.83
C GLU A 151 -4.02 -33.65 -18.05
N GLU A 152 -4.69 -34.13 -19.11
CA GLU A 152 -4.08 -34.49 -20.39
C GLU A 152 -3.34 -33.36 -21.07
N ASP A 153 -3.72 -32.09 -20.78
CA ASP A 153 -3.10 -30.90 -21.31
C ASP A 153 -2.00 -30.32 -20.40
N SER A 154 -1.71 -30.93 -19.25
CA SER A 154 -0.79 -30.38 -18.24
C SER A 154 0.60 -30.11 -18.80
N ASP A 155 1.15 -31.02 -19.60
CA ASP A 155 2.49 -30.88 -20.20
C ASP A 155 2.51 -29.79 -21.27
N ILE A 156 1.41 -29.65 -22.02
CA ILE A 156 1.29 -28.61 -23.06
C ILE A 156 1.19 -27.24 -22.36
N VAL A 157 0.41 -27.14 -21.31
CA VAL A 157 0.27 -25.90 -20.56
C VAL A 157 1.62 -25.48 -19.96
N SER A 158 2.32 -26.40 -19.31
CA SER A 158 3.65 -26.11 -18.71
C SER A 158 4.69 -25.68 -19.76
N SER A 159 4.67 -26.29 -20.94
CA SER A 159 5.62 -26.00 -22.03
C SER A 159 5.13 -24.91 -23.00
N SER A 160 3.92 -24.36 -22.81
CA SER A 160 3.24 -23.47 -23.76
C SER A 160 4.07 -22.25 -24.20
N MET A 161 4.65 -21.52 -23.25
CA MET A 161 5.47 -20.33 -23.55
C MET A 161 6.78 -20.71 -24.27
N LYS A 162 7.41 -21.82 -23.89
CA LYS A 162 8.60 -22.33 -24.57
C LYS A 162 8.27 -22.75 -26.00
N MET A 163 7.16 -23.46 -26.17
CA MET A 163 6.67 -23.87 -27.50
C MET A 163 6.36 -22.67 -28.38
N LEU A 164 5.61 -21.69 -27.87
CA LEU A 164 5.32 -20.46 -28.61
C LEU A 164 6.61 -19.71 -28.98
N SER A 165 7.55 -19.58 -28.02
CA SER A 165 8.87 -18.98 -28.24
C SER A 165 9.65 -19.66 -29.38
N ALA A 166 9.65 -20.99 -29.43
CA ALA A 166 10.30 -21.77 -30.48
C ALA A 166 9.65 -21.56 -31.86
N LEU A 167 8.33 -21.53 -31.92
CA LEU A 167 7.58 -21.29 -33.15
C LEU A 167 7.83 -19.88 -33.69
N LEU A 168 7.86 -18.87 -32.82
CA LEU A 168 8.18 -17.50 -33.17
C LEU A 168 9.62 -17.36 -33.67
N TYR A 169 10.58 -18.01 -33.01
CA TYR A 169 11.98 -18.03 -33.45
C TYR A 169 12.13 -18.62 -34.85
N LYS A 170 11.47 -19.75 -35.14
CA LYS A 170 11.47 -20.36 -36.48
C LYS A 170 10.86 -19.44 -37.54
N HIS A 171 9.76 -18.76 -37.18
CA HIS A 171 9.04 -17.88 -38.11
C HIS A 171 9.79 -16.59 -38.41
N TYR A 172 10.25 -15.88 -37.38
CA TYR A 172 10.88 -14.56 -37.52
C TYR A 172 12.41 -14.64 -37.75
N GLY A 173 13.07 -15.77 -37.40
CA GLY A 173 14.50 -15.89 -37.39
C GLY A 173 15.20 -15.11 -36.26
N LYS A 174 14.43 -14.58 -35.32
CA LYS A 174 14.88 -13.81 -34.18
C LYS A 174 14.41 -14.47 -32.89
N LYS A 175 15.30 -14.53 -31.87
CA LYS A 175 14.95 -15.04 -30.56
C LYS A 175 13.88 -14.18 -29.91
N THR A 176 13.05 -14.78 -29.08
CA THR A 176 11.89 -14.17 -28.46
C THR A 176 12.26 -13.43 -27.17
N VAL A 177 11.69 -12.27 -26.96
CA VAL A 177 11.66 -11.59 -25.64
C VAL A 177 10.40 -12.03 -24.90
N ILE A 178 10.53 -12.39 -23.62
CA ILE A 178 9.41 -12.73 -22.76
C ILE A 178 9.27 -11.67 -21.66
N LEU A 179 8.10 -11.04 -21.59
CA LEU A 179 7.76 -10.03 -20.60
C LEU A 179 6.59 -10.54 -19.73
N ILE A 180 6.79 -10.62 -18.42
CA ILE A 180 5.76 -11.12 -17.47
C ILE A 180 5.55 -10.07 -16.39
N ASP A 181 4.36 -9.48 -16.37
CA ASP A 181 3.98 -8.49 -15.37
C ASP A 181 3.20 -9.14 -14.23
N GLU A 182 3.46 -8.66 -12.99
CA GLU A 182 2.80 -9.10 -11.75
C GLU A 182 2.82 -10.64 -11.54
N TYR A 183 4.01 -11.23 -11.68
CA TYR A 183 4.20 -12.69 -11.61
C TYR A 183 3.77 -13.32 -10.28
N ASP A 184 3.76 -12.55 -9.21
CA ASP A 184 3.46 -12.97 -7.83
C ASP A 184 1.98 -12.87 -7.46
N VAL A 185 1.13 -12.20 -8.25
CA VAL A 185 -0.31 -12.07 -7.97
C VAL A 185 -1.03 -13.42 -7.87
N PRO A 186 -0.81 -14.39 -8.78
CA PRO A 186 -1.44 -15.71 -8.65
C PRO A 186 -1.07 -16.43 -7.34
N LEU A 187 0.14 -16.21 -6.83
CA LEU A 187 0.64 -16.81 -5.60
C LEU A 187 0.02 -16.16 -4.37
N ASP A 188 -0.08 -14.82 -4.36
CA ASP A 188 -0.75 -14.05 -3.30
C ASP A 188 -2.22 -14.49 -3.16
N LYS A 189 -2.94 -14.53 -4.27
CA LYS A 189 -4.35 -14.94 -4.30
C LYS A 189 -4.54 -16.41 -3.91
N ALA A 190 -3.69 -17.30 -4.38
CA ALA A 190 -3.71 -18.70 -4.01
C ALA A 190 -3.45 -18.91 -2.51
N PHE A 191 -2.58 -18.12 -1.91
CA PHE A 191 -2.35 -18.14 -0.46
C PHE A 191 -3.60 -17.69 0.30
N GLN A 192 -4.25 -16.61 -0.13
CA GLN A 192 -5.48 -16.12 0.48
C GLN A 192 -6.63 -17.12 0.43
N HIS A 193 -6.71 -17.95 -0.64
CA HIS A 193 -7.79 -18.90 -0.89
C HIS A 193 -7.43 -20.36 -0.61
N GLY A 194 -6.24 -20.65 -0.07
CA GLY A 194 -5.84 -21.96 0.46
C GLY A 194 -5.39 -23.00 -0.58
N TYR A 195 -5.10 -22.61 -1.84
CA TYR A 195 -4.55 -23.51 -2.88
C TYR A 195 -3.12 -23.12 -3.31
N TYR A 196 -2.36 -22.60 -2.38
CA TYR A 196 -1.02 -22.04 -2.63
C TYR A 196 -0.04 -23.06 -3.23
N LYS A 197 0.01 -24.28 -2.68
CA LYS A 197 0.97 -25.31 -3.10
C LYS A 197 0.76 -25.74 -4.55
N GLU A 198 -0.49 -25.90 -4.96
CA GLU A 198 -0.86 -26.24 -6.34
C GLU A 198 -0.45 -25.11 -7.30
N MET A 199 -0.69 -23.85 -6.90
CA MET A 199 -0.33 -22.70 -7.71
C MET A 199 1.18 -22.55 -7.84
N VAL A 200 1.95 -22.74 -6.76
CA VAL A 200 3.43 -22.73 -6.79
C VAL A 200 3.94 -23.77 -7.77
N HIS A 201 3.41 -25.01 -7.70
CA HIS A 201 3.81 -26.08 -8.62
C HIS A 201 3.52 -25.72 -10.08
N PHE A 202 2.33 -25.18 -10.34
CA PHE A 202 1.89 -24.76 -11.68
C PHE A 202 2.75 -23.64 -12.25
N ILE A 203 2.95 -22.55 -11.50
CA ILE A 203 3.76 -21.39 -11.93
C ILE A 203 5.23 -21.80 -12.11
N ARG A 204 5.75 -22.67 -11.23
CA ARG A 204 7.12 -23.22 -11.37
C ARG A 204 7.29 -23.99 -12.68
N GLY A 205 6.34 -24.85 -13.05
CA GLY A 205 6.37 -25.57 -14.32
C GLY A 205 6.40 -24.61 -15.51
N LEU A 206 5.46 -23.67 -15.53
CA LEU A 206 5.27 -22.69 -16.59
C LEU A 206 6.52 -21.79 -16.78
N LEU A 207 7.01 -21.16 -15.70
CA LEU A 207 8.18 -20.28 -15.75
C LEU A 207 9.49 -21.05 -15.93
N GLY A 208 9.61 -22.24 -15.32
CA GLY A 208 10.79 -23.09 -15.45
C GLY A 208 11.07 -23.47 -16.90
N GLU A 209 10.07 -23.97 -17.62
CA GLU A 209 10.19 -24.31 -19.05
C GLU A 209 10.46 -23.07 -19.92
N ALA A 210 9.77 -21.97 -19.68
CA ALA A 210 9.91 -20.76 -20.47
C ALA A 210 11.28 -20.07 -20.34
N LEU A 211 11.87 -20.09 -19.13
CA LEU A 211 13.01 -19.25 -18.78
C LEU A 211 14.32 -20.00 -18.58
N LYS A 212 14.29 -21.29 -18.21
CA LYS A 212 15.50 -22.04 -17.85
C LYS A 212 16.21 -22.70 -19.04
N THR A 213 15.47 -23.45 -19.83
CA THR A 213 15.99 -24.30 -20.91
C THR A 213 15.36 -23.95 -22.24
N ASN A 214 15.31 -22.65 -22.54
CA ASN A 214 14.71 -22.14 -23.75
C ASN A 214 15.78 -21.48 -24.65
N ASP A 215 16.24 -22.23 -25.65
CA ASP A 215 17.25 -21.75 -26.61
C ASP A 215 16.70 -20.65 -27.53
N SER A 216 15.37 -20.57 -27.65
CA SER A 216 14.68 -19.55 -28.45
C SER A 216 14.48 -18.23 -27.68
N LEU A 217 14.82 -18.20 -26.38
CA LEU A 217 14.73 -17.00 -25.56
C LEU A 217 15.92 -16.05 -25.85
N ALA A 218 15.63 -14.79 -26.16
CA ALA A 218 16.63 -13.72 -26.16
C ALA A 218 16.96 -13.33 -24.72
N PHE A 219 15.99 -12.78 -24.03
CA PHE A 219 15.99 -12.46 -22.61
C PHE A 219 14.55 -12.35 -22.10
N ALA A 220 14.40 -12.29 -20.77
CA ALA A 220 13.10 -12.07 -20.14
C ALA A 220 13.17 -10.99 -19.05
N VAL A 221 12.07 -10.27 -18.91
CA VAL A 221 11.86 -9.30 -17.83
C VAL A 221 10.58 -9.67 -17.09
N LEU A 222 10.69 -9.77 -15.77
CA LEU A 222 9.56 -10.02 -14.88
C LEU A 222 9.38 -8.86 -13.91
N THR A 223 8.13 -8.58 -13.52
CA THR A 223 7.82 -7.64 -12.44
C THR A 223 6.91 -8.26 -11.40
N GLY A 224 7.08 -7.83 -10.14
CA GLY A 224 6.24 -8.22 -9.01
C GLY A 224 6.45 -7.31 -7.81
N CYS A 225 5.75 -7.59 -6.70
CA CYS A 225 5.93 -6.89 -5.44
C CYS A 225 6.91 -7.62 -4.51
N LEU A 226 6.81 -8.94 -4.43
CA LEU A 226 7.63 -9.77 -3.55
C LEU A 226 8.64 -10.61 -4.34
N ARG A 227 9.77 -10.88 -3.68
CA ARG A 227 10.74 -11.85 -4.16
C ARG A 227 10.40 -13.24 -3.63
N VAL A 228 9.58 -13.99 -4.35
CA VAL A 228 9.20 -15.38 -3.98
C VAL A 228 10.32 -16.35 -4.41
N SER A 229 11.54 -16.19 -3.87
CA SER A 229 12.72 -16.93 -4.33
C SER A 229 12.87 -18.31 -3.71
N LYS A 230 12.42 -18.51 -2.47
CA LYS A 230 12.52 -19.79 -1.75
C LYS A 230 11.53 -20.86 -2.18
N GLU A 231 10.46 -20.47 -2.88
CA GLU A 231 9.45 -21.39 -3.41
C GLU A 231 9.98 -22.29 -4.55
N SER A 232 11.30 -22.27 -4.78
CA SER A 232 11.94 -23.01 -5.87
C SER A 232 11.38 -22.70 -7.28
N ILE A 233 10.52 -21.67 -7.44
CA ILE A 233 10.03 -21.24 -8.75
C ILE A 233 11.18 -20.91 -9.68
N PHE A 234 12.20 -20.26 -9.14
CA PHE A 234 13.40 -19.86 -9.86
C PHE A 234 14.63 -20.73 -9.51
N THR A 235 14.45 -21.84 -8.77
CA THR A 235 15.55 -22.74 -8.41
C THR A 235 16.19 -23.35 -9.67
N GLY A 236 17.49 -23.14 -9.80
CA GLY A 236 18.25 -23.62 -10.96
C GLY A 236 18.26 -22.69 -12.18
N LEU A 237 17.74 -21.47 -12.06
CA LEU A 237 17.99 -20.37 -12.99
C LEU A 237 19.32 -19.69 -12.62
N ASN A 238 20.45 -20.18 -13.12
CA ASN A 238 21.78 -19.65 -12.80
C ASN A 238 22.01 -18.22 -13.33
N ASN A 239 21.16 -17.75 -14.27
CA ASN A 239 21.27 -16.46 -14.94
C ASN A 239 20.13 -15.50 -14.55
N PHE A 240 19.60 -15.62 -13.33
CA PHE A 240 18.48 -14.83 -12.85
C PHE A 240 18.98 -13.67 -11.99
N LYS A 241 18.73 -12.45 -12.43
CA LYS A 241 19.03 -11.22 -11.68
C LYS A 241 17.78 -10.72 -10.99
N ILE A 242 17.83 -10.57 -9.68
CA ILE A 242 16.76 -9.94 -8.90
C ILE A 242 17.21 -8.53 -8.56
N LEU A 243 16.36 -7.57 -8.88
CA LEU A 243 16.59 -6.14 -8.75
C LEU A 243 15.48 -5.57 -7.84
N SER A 244 15.78 -5.55 -6.56
CA SER A 244 14.85 -5.13 -5.51
C SER A 244 14.91 -3.63 -5.25
N ILE A 245 14.08 -3.15 -4.33
CA ILE A 245 14.12 -1.74 -3.86
C ILE A 245 15.43 -1.36 -3.15
N THR A 246 16.29 -2.33 -2.83
CA THR A 246 17.59 -2.09 -2.19
C THR A 246 18.74 -1.99 -3.18
N ASP A 247 18.49 -2.32 -4.46
CA ASP A 247 19.51 -2.23 -5.52
C ASP A 247 19.64 -0.80 -6.03
N THR A 248 20.88 -0.38 -6.29
CA THR A 248 21.19 0.96 -6.81
C THR A 248 21.04 1.05 -8.34
N ARG A 249 20.91 -0.09 -9.01
CA ARG A 249 20.60 -0.13 -10.44
C ARG A 249 19.10 0.00 -10.62
N PHE A 250 18.67 0.81 -11.57
CA PHE A 250 17.26 1.07 -11.89
C PHE A 250 16.47 1.74 -10.74
N ASP A 251 17.14 2.39 -9.82
CA ASP A 251 16.53 3.01 -8.65
C ASP A 251 15.67 4.24 -9.00
N GLU A 252 15.96 4.93 -10.12
CA GLU A 252 15.16 6.05 -10.64
C GLU A 252 14.12 5.64 -11.69
N GLN A 253 14.12 4.39 -12.17
CA GLN A 253 13.27 3.97 -13.29
C GLN A 253 11.85 3.57 -12.85
N PHE A 254 11.66 3.39 -11.56
CA PHE A 254 10.36 3.12 -10.95
C PHE A 254 10.07 4.20 -9.90
N GLY A 255 8.94 4.87 -10.02
CA GLY A 255 8.67 6.06 -9.23
C GLY A 255 9.05 7.35 -9.98
N PHE A 256 8.76 8.50 -9.38
CA PHE A 256 9.17 9.81 -9.90
C PHE A 256 10.27 10.41 -9.03
N THR A 257 11.27 10.99 -9.65
CA THR A 257 12.32 11.75 -8.95
C THR A 257 11.86 13.17 -8.60
N ASP A 258 12.58 13.83 -7.69
CA ASP A 258 12.31 15.22 -7.31
C ASP A 258 12.32 16.17 -8.53
N THR A 259 13.26 15.96 -9.45
CA THR A 259 13.37 16.75 -10.70
C THR A 259 12.16 16.55 -11.61
N GLU A 260 11.71 15.31 -11.78
CA GLU A 260 10.55 14.97 -12.61
C GLU A 260 9.25 15.55 -12.03
N VAL A 261 9.08 15.48 -10.70
CA VAL A 261 7.91 16.09 -10.03
C VAL A 261 7.92 17.60 -10.15
N ARG A 262 9.08 18.26 -9.99
CA ARG A 262 9.19 19.72 -10.20
C ARG A 262 8.84 20.11 -11.62
N THR A 263 9.32 19.35 -12.61
CA THR A 263 9.00 19.59 -14.03
C THR A 263 7.51 19.44 -14.28
N LEU A 264 6.90 18.36 -13.78
CA LEU A 264 5.46 18.14 -13.87
C LEU A 264 4.67 19.31 -13.27
N LEU A 265 4.99 19.72 -12.04
CA LEU A 265 4.29 20.81 -11.38
C LEU A 265 4.47 22.15 -12.14
N SER A 266 5.65 22.39 -12.69
CA SER A 266 5.91 23.60 -13.50
C SER A 266 5.11 23.61 -14.79
N ASP A 267 5.02 22.47 -15.49
CA ASP A 267 4.19 22.34 -16.72
C ASP A 267 2.69 22.59 -16.45
N TYR A 268 2.24 22.36 -15.22
CA TYR A 268 0.87 22.62 -14.77
C TYR A 268 0.71 23.95 -14.00
N GLN A 269 1.78 24.75 -13.84
CA GLN A 269 1.79 26.04 -13.10
C GLN A 269 1.40 25.87 -11.62
N MET A 270 2.01 24.89 -10.97
CA MET A 270 1.77 24.50 -9.58
C MET A 270 3.07 24.38 -8.78
N GLU A 271 4.10 25.17 -9.12
CA GLU A 271 5.42 25.12 -8.48
C GLU A 271 5.34 25.41 -6.97
N ASP A 272 4.40 26.23 -6.57
CA ASP A 272 4.10 26.58 -5.17
C ASP A 272 3.60 25.39 -4.35
N ARG A 273 3.03 24.35 -5.00
CA ARG A 273 2.53 23.16 -4.35
C ARG A 273 3.59 22.08 -4.11
N PHE A 274 4.84 22.32 -4.54
CA PHE A 274 5.90 21.31 -4.45
C PHE A 274 6.16 20.82 -3.02
N ALA A 275 6.22 21.71 -2.03
CA ALA A 275 6.45 21.32 -0.63
C ALA A 275 5.35 20.40 -0.08
N GLU A 276 4.11 20.66 -0.46
CA GLU A 276 2.95 19.86 -0.07
C GLU A 276 2.98 18.48 -0.73
N VAL A 277 3.25 18.40 -2.04
CA VAL A 277 3.39 17.13 -2.79
C VAL A 277 4.52 16.30 -2.20
N LYS A 278 5.63 16.94 -1.82
CA LYS A 278 6.78 16.30 -1.19
C LYS A 278 6.40 15.69 0.17
N GLU A 279 5.73 16.42 1.03
CA GLU A 279 5.30 15.93 2.35
C GLU A 279 4.38 14.72 2.24
N TRP A 280 3.49 14.72 1.24
CA TRP A 280 2.45 13.72 1.11
C TRP A 280 2.87 12.44 0.36
N TYR A 281 3.72 12.54 -0.67
CA TYR A 281 3.90 11.46 -1.65
C TYR A 281 5.35 11.07 -1.91
N ASP A 282 6.33 11.81 -1.35
CA ASP A 282 7.76 11.49 -1.41
C ASP A 282 8.16 10.45 -0.36
N GLY A 283 9.47 10.23 -0.24
CA GLY A 283 10.11 9.55 0.88
C GLY A 283 10.38 8.06 0.67
N TYR A 284 10.09 7.51 -0.48
CA TYR A 284 10.49 6.14 -0.80
C TYR A 284 11.96 6.11 -1.24
N ARG A 285 12.78 5.35 -0.52
CA ARG A 285 14.19 5.18 -0.83
C ARG A 285 14.43 3.89 -1.59
N PHE A 286 14.66 3.99 -2.91
CA PHE A 286 15.11 2.88 -3.75
C PHE A 286 16.60 3.03 -4.00
N GLY A 287 17.41 2.01 -3.64
CA GLY A 287 18.85 2.11 -3.74
C GLY A 287 19.41 3.41 -3.14
N ASN A 288 19.88 4.30 -3.99
CA ASN A 288 20.37 5.63 -3.64
C ASN A 288 19.41 6.77 -3.99
N ALA A 289 18.30 6.48 -4.70
CA ALA A 289 17.34 7.49 -5.13
C ALA A 289 16.15 7.63 -4.17
N ASP A 290 15.73 8.86 -3.93
CA ASP A 290 14.47 9.18 -3.29
C ASP A 290 13.41 9.38 -4.38
N VAL A 291 12.28 8.70 -4.26
CA VAL A 291 11.24 8.69 -5.29
C VAL A 291 9.85 8.86 -4.69
N TYR A 292 8.97 9.45 -5.50
CA TYR A 292 7.55 9.62 -5.23
C TYR A 292 6.75 8.46 -5.82
N CYS A 293 5.60 8.16 -5.23
CA CYS A 293 4.62 7.27 -5.84
C CYS A 293 3.95 7.95 -7.04
N PRO A 294 4.11 7.44 -8.28
CA PRO A 294 3.56 8.08 -9.49
C PRO A 294 2.04 8.25 -9.46
N TRP A 295 1.34 7.23 -8.96
CA TRP A 295 -0.12 7.24 -8.89
C TRP A 295 -0.65 8.41 -8.07
N ASP A 296 -0.06 8.66 -6.92
CA ASP A 296 -0.53 9.69 -5.99
C ASP A 296 -0.26 11.08 -6.55
N VAL A 297 0.95 11.30 -7.08
CA VAL A 297 1.32 12.57 -7.71
C VAL A 297 0.43 12.90 -8.89
N ILE A 298 0.19 11.94 -9.80
CA ILE A 298 -0.65 12.14 -10.99
C ILE A 298 -2.10 12.45 -10.60
N ASN A 299 -2.68 11.71 -9.64
CA ASN A 299 -4.06 11.95 -9.17
C ASN A 299 -4.20 13.32 -8.50
N PHE A 300 -3.21 13.71 -7.67
CA PHE A 300 -3.23 15.03 -7.04
C PHE A 300 -3.16 16.15 -8.08
N VAL A 301 -2.22 16.07 -9.03
CA VAL A 301 -2.07 17.11 -10.07
C VAL A 301 -3.29 17.16 -10.98
N ASP A 302 -3.88 16.01 -11.30
CA ASP A 302 -5.11 15.96 -12.12
C ASP A 302 -6.28 16.69 -11.45
N ARG A 303 -6.43 16.52 -10.14
CA ARG A 303 -7.47 17.23 -9.37
C ARG A 303 -7.15 18.70 -9.16
N ALA A 304 -5.92 18.99 -8.75
CA ALA A 304 -5.51 20.35 -8.37
C ALA A 304 -5.35 21.30 -9.59
N LYS A 305 -5.20 20.78 -10.83
CA LYS A 305 -5.18 21.62 -12.03
C LYS A 305 -6.49 22.37 -12.28
N ASP A 306 -7.61 21.78 -11.84
CA ASP A 306 -8.96 22.32 -12.01
C ASP A 306 -9.49 22.99 -10.72
N ASP A 307 -8.99 22.58 -9.55
CA ASP A 307 -9.35 23.11 -8.24
C ASP A 307 -8.08 23.52 -7.46
N LYS A 308 -7.81 24.82 -7.43
CA LYS A 308 -6.62 25.37 -6.74
C LYS A 308 -6.65 25.17 -5.22
N GLU A 309 -7.83 24.99 -4.64
CA GLU A 309 -8.01 24.73 -3.20
C GLU A 309 -7.95 23.23 -2.86
N ALA A 310 -7.82 22.36 -3.86
CA ALA A 310 -7.72 20.92 -3.65
C ALA A 310 -6.55 20.60 -2.71
N LYS A 311 -6.83 19.83 -1.67
CA LYS A 311 -5.82 19.35 -0.74
C LYS A 311 -5.37 17.95 -1.14
N PRO A 312 -4.11 17.58 -0.85
CA PRO A 312 -3.67 16.20 -1.02
C PRO A 312 -4.53 15.24 -0.23
N GLU A 313 -4.74 14.07 -0.80
CA GLU A 313 -5.52 12.99 -0.23
C GLU A 313 -4.73 11.68 -0.31
N ALA A 314 -5.18 10.69 0.44
CA ALA A 314 -4.59 9.36 0.43
C ALA A 314 -5.18 8.54 -0.73
N TYR A 315 -4.58 8.63 -1.91
CA TYR A 315 -5.03 7.91 -3.11
C TYR A 315 -4.64 6.43 -3.08
N TRP A 316 -3.53 6.10 -2.45
CA TRP A 316 -3.03 4.73 -2.37
C TRP A 316 -3.89 3.84 -1.46
N ILE A 317 -4.39 4.39 -0.34
CA ILE A 317 -5.26 3.69 0.63
C ILE A 317 -6.50 3.10 -0.01
N ASN A 318 -7.15 3.86 -0.89
CA ASN A 318 -8.46 3.50 -1.46
C ASN A 318 -8.39 2.37 -2.49
N THR A 319 -7.21 1.86 -2.80
CA THR A 319 -6.98 0.98 -3.94
C THR A 319 -6.18 -0.29 -3.63
N SER A 320 -5.55 -0.37 -2.46
CA SER A 320 -4.90 -1.58 -1.95
C SER A 320 -5.58 -1.99 -0.65
N GLY A 321 -5.93 -3.28 -0.51
CA GLY A 321 -6.43 -3.78 0.76
C GLY A 321 -5.39 -3.53 1.85
N ASN A 322 -5.73 -2.74 2.87
CA ASN A 322 -4.85 -2.46 4.01
C ASN A 322 -4.77 -3.63 4.99
N ASP A 323 -5.17 -4.83 4.54
CA ASP A 323 -5.20 -6.05 5.34
C ASP A 323 -3.83 -6.41 5.92
N LEU A 324 -2.74 -6.07 5.22
CA LEU A 324 -1.39 -6.33 5.71
C LEU A 324 -1.08 -5.52 6.97
N VAL A 325 -1.35 -4.21 6.96
CA VAL A 325 -1.12 -3.34 8.14
C VAL A 325 -2.05 -3.74 9.28
N LYS A 326 -3.31 -4.08 8.97
CA LYS A 326 -4.28 -4.57 9.95
C LYS A 326 -3.79 -5.87 10.62
N ARG A 327 -3.41 -6.88 9.82
CA ARG A 327 -2.86 -8.15 10.33
C ARG A 327 -1.60 -7.93 11.18
N PHE A 328 -0.76 -6.98 10.78
CA PHE A 328 0.43 -6.60 11.52
C PHE A 328 0.09 -5.99 12.88
N ILE A 329 -0.86 -5.07 12.94
CA ILE A 329 -1.30 -4.44 14.19
C ILE A 329 -2.01 -5.44 15.09
N ASP A 330 -2.81 -6.35 14.55
CA ASP A 330 -3.49 -7.41 15.31
C ASP A 330 -2.52 -8.38 15.97
N LYS A 331 -1.37 -8.68 15.34
CA LYS A 331 -0.30 -9.54 15.87
C LYS A 331 0.71 -8.82 16.75
N ALA A 332 0.64 -7.49 16.85
CA ALA A 332 1.64 -6.69 17.55
C ALA A 332 1.64 -6.94 19.05
N ASN A 333 2.79 -7.37 19.57
CA ASN A 333 3.07 -7.45 21.02
C ASN A 333 3.42 -6.05 21.58
N LYS A 334 3.72 -5.95 22.88
CA LYS A 334 4.02 -4.66 23.53
C LYS A 334 5.23 -3.94 22.91
N THR A 335 6.28 -4.66 22.57
CA THR A 335 7.49 -4.10 21.93
C THR A 335 7.16 -3.58 20.55
N THR A 336 6.48 -4.39 19.74
CA THR A 336 6.05 -4.01 18.39
C THR A 336 5.13 -2.79 18.39
N LYS A 337 4.21 -2.69 19.37
CA LYS A 337 3.34 -1.50 19.52
C LYS A 337 4.15 -0.24 19.79
N ASN A 338 5.16 -0.30 20.65
CA ASN A 338 6.06 0.82 20.89
C ASN A 338 6.86 1.21 19.63
N GLU A 339 7.27 0.23 18.83
CA GLU A 339 7.97 0.48 17.56
C GLU A 339 7.04 1.12 16.52
N ILE A 340 5.79 0.68 16.42
CA ILE A 340 4.78 1.32 15.56
C ILE A 340 4.54 2.77 16.01
N GLU A 341 4.46 3.00 17.31
CA GLU A 341 4.29 4.34 17.88
C GLU A 341 5.45 5.27 17.50
N ARG A 342 6.69 4.79 17.62
CA ARG A 342 7.89 5.51 17.18
C ARG A 342 7.83 5.86 15.68
N LEU A 343 7.47 4.89 14.84
CA LEU A 343 7.32 5.10 13.39
C LEU A 343 6.26 6.16 13.06
N VAL A 344 5.07 6.10 13.68
CA VAL A 344 4.00 7.08 13.46
C VAL A 344 4.43 8.47 13.91
N ASN A 345 5.28 8.57 14.94
CA ASN A 345 5.88 9.82 15.41
C ASN A 345 7.05 10.33 14.53
N GLY A 346 7.40 9.58 13.48
CA GLY A 346 8.46 9.95 12.53
C GLY A 346 9.85 9.54 12.98
N GLU A 347 9.97 8.66 13.99
CA GLU A 347 11.24 8.09 14.41
C GLU A 347 11.57 6.84 13.61
N ALA A 348 12.87 6.59 13.38
CA ALA A 348 13.32 5.35 12.77
C ALA A 348 13.38 4.21 13.81
N ILE A 349 13.13 2.99 13.31
CA ILE A 349 13.40 1.74 14.03
C ILE A 349 14.45 0.93 13.28
N GLU A 350 15.19 0.08 13.98
CA GLU A 350 16.22 -0.77 13.37
C GLU A 350 15.71 -2.21 13.29
N LYS A 351 15.80 -2.80 12.07
CA LYS A 351 15.35 -4.17 11.80
C LYS A 351 16.28 -4.90 10.84
N GLU A 352 16.52 -6.16 11.14
CA GLU A 352 17.04 -7.10 10.15
C GLU A 352 15.89 -7.53 9.24
N LEU A 353 16.09 -7.42 7.92
CA LEU A 353 15.06 -7.74 6.94
C LEU A 353 15.39 -8.99 6.16
N ARG A 354 14.42 -9.84 5.99
CA ARG A 354 14.44 -10.98 5.08
C ARG A 354 13.69 -10.62 3.81
N LEU A 355 14.44 -10.36 2.74
CA LEU A 355 13.87 -9.93 1.45
C LEU A 355 13.43 -11.11 0.57
N ASP A 356 13.63 -12.35 1.02
CA ASP A 356 13.43 -13.59 0.28
C ASP A 356 12.32 -14.48 0.88
N LEU A 357 11.32 -13.86 1.53
CA LEU A 357 10.22 -14.57 2.19
C LEU A 357 9.26 -15.19 1.18
N THR A 358 8.76 -16.38 1.52
CA THR A 358 7.61 -16.99 0.86
C THR A 358 6.31 -16.50 1.48
N TYR A 359 5.17 -16.67 0.78
CA TYR A 359 3.87 -16.30 1.36
C TYR A 359 3.51 -17.12 2.61
N GLU A 360 3.94 -18.39 2.69
CA GLU A 360 3.74 -19.22 3.89
C GLU A 360 4.56 -18.71 5.10
N GLU A 361 5.74 -18.11 4.87
CA GLU A 361 6.59 -17.57 5.93
C GLU A 361 6.10 -16.20 6.44
N VAL A 362 5.36 -15.43 5.65
CA VAL A 362 4.94 -14.05 5.98
C VAL A 362 4.29 -13.97 7.36
N ASP A 363 3.39 -14.88 7.67
CA ASP A 363 2.59 -14.87 8.89
C ASP A 363 3.22 -15.63 10.06
N GLN A 364 4.40 -16.25 9.88
CA GLN A 364 5.04 -17.08 10.90
C GLN A 364 5.66 -16.25 12.04
N SER A 365 6.12 -15.03 11.75
CA SER A 365 6.68 -14.15 12.78
C SER A 365 6.38 -12.68 12.49
N ILE A 366 6.52 -11.86 13.55
CA ILE A 366 6.38 -10.40 13.42
C ILE A 366 7.55 -9.80 12.63
N GLU A 367 8.73 -10.40 12.69
CA GLU A 367 9.93 -9.98 11.96
C GLU A 367 9.71 -10.14 10.44
N ASN A 368 9.05 -11.21 10.02
CA ASN A 368 8.68 -11.41 8.62
C ASN A 368 7.69 -10.35 8.13
N LEU A 369 6.73 -9.97 8.98
CA LEU A 369 5.78 -8.90 8.64
C LEU A 369 6.47 -7.54 8.47
N TRP A 370 7.51 -7.21 9.25
CA TRP A 370 8.34 -6.03 9.02
C TRP A 370 8.96 -6.03 7.62
N SER A 371 9.49 -7.19 7.22
CA SER A 371 10.10 -7.36 5.89
C SER A 371 9.09 -7.17 4.75
N VAL A 372 7.86 -7.66 4.93
CA VAL A 372 6.78 -7.49 3.93
C VAL A 372 6.29 -6.05 3.89
N LEU A 373 6.12 -5.38 5.03
CA LEU A 373 5.76 -3.95 5.07
C LEU A 373 6.79 -3.10 4.32
N PHE A 374 8.08 -3.45 4.43
CA PHE A 374 9.14 -2.78 3.69
C PHE A 374 9.06 -3.04 2.18
N THR A 375 8.96 -4.29 1.75
CA THR A 375 8.96 -4.64 0.32
C THR A 375 7.69 -4.19 -0.41
N THR A 376 6.57 -4.08 0.31
CA THR A 376 5.28 -3.61 -0.24
C THR A 376 5.10 -2.09 -0.18
N GLY A 377 6.05 -1.35 0.44
CA GLY A 377 6.05 0.11 0.45
C GLY A 377 5.31 0.78 1.60
N TYR A 378 4.86 0.03 2.62
CA TYR A 378 4.36 0.64 3.86
C TYR A 378 5.49 1.22 4.71
N LEU A 379 6.70 0.69 4.57
CA LEU A 379 7.92 1.21 5.17
C LEU A 379 8.97 1.44 4.10
N THR A 380 9.90 2.32 4.39
CA THR A 380 11.09 2.55 3.57
C THR A 380 12.34 2.60 4.46
N GLN A 381 13.52 2.66 3.84
CA GLN A 381 14.78 2.78 4.56
C GLN A 381 15.27 4.23 4.62
N SER A 382 15.86 4.61 5.72
CA SER A 382 16.66 5.85 5.88
C SER A 382 18.16 5.57 6.05
N GLY A 383 18.61 4.37 5.69
CA GLY A 383 19.99 3.90 5.80
C GLY A 383 20.11 2.59 6.53
N ARG A 384 21.35 2.23 6.90
CA ARG A 384 21.67 1.06 7.73
C ARG A 384 22.51 1.47 8.92
N ASN A 385 22.46 0.69 10.00
CA ASN A 385 23.37 0.84 11.12
C ASN A 385 24.70 0.11 10.86
N GLU A 386 25.61 0.16 11.83
CA GLU A 386 26.94 -0.46 11.74
C GLU A 386 26.89 -2.00 11.61
N ASP A 387 25.85 -2.63 12.16
CA ASP A 387 25.62 -4.08 12.09
C ASP A 387 24.92 -4.50 10.78
N GLY A 388 24.56 -3.54 9.91
CA GLY A 388 23.89 -3.78 8.64
C GLY A 388 22.35 -3.85 8.71
N ALA A 389 21.75 -3.70 9.87
CA ALA A 389 20.30 -3.63 10.01
C ALA A 389 19.73 -2.34 9.39
N TYR A 390 18.56 -2.46 8.80
CA TYR A 390 17.91 -1.34 8.14
C TYR A 390 17.26 -0.41 9.16
N ARG A 391 17.45 0.89 8.98
CA ARG A 391 16.68 1.93 9.65
C ARG A 391 15.40 2.17 8.88
N LEU A 392 14.29 1.68 9.41
CA LEU A 392 12.97 1.77 8.79
C LEU A 392 12.24 3.01 9.28
N ILE A 393 11.56 3.67 8.34
CA ILE A 393 10.65 4.79 8.59
C ILE A 393 9.36 4.62 7.77
N ILE A 394 8.31 5.30 8.18
CA ILE A 394 7.13 5.50 7.32
C ILE A 394 7.52 6.54 6.25
N PRO A 395 7.33 6.25 4.95
CA PRO A 395 7.86 7.09 3.89
C PRO A 395 7.29 8.51 3.90
N ASN A 396 5.99 8.68 4.08
CA ASN A 396 5.31 9.95 3.88
C ASN A 396 4.05 10.10 4.73
N ARG A 397 3.36 11.22 4.54
CA ARG A 397 2.14 11.53 5.28
C ARG A 397 0.97 10.61 4.90
N GLU A 398 0.83 10.26 3.62
CA GLU A 398 -0.22 9.36 3.18
C GLU A 398 -0.15 8.00 3.88
N VAL A 399 1.00 7.34 3.85
CA VAL A 399 1.19 6.03 4.52
C VAL A 399 1.04 6.15 6.03
N ARG A 400 1.44 7.29 6.63
CA ARG A 400 1.22 7.55 8.06
C ARG A 400 -0.26 7.58 8.41
N GLU A 401 -1.10 8.16 7.56
CA GLU A 401 -2.55 8.15 7.77
C GLU A 401 -3.13 6.72 7.67
N VAL A 402 -2.58 5.84 6.81
CA VAL A 402 -2.95 4.40 6.81
C VAL A 402 -2.74 3.78 8.18
N PHE A 403 -1.53 3.92 8.75
CA PHE A 403 -1.24 3.38 10.07
C PHE A 403 -2.18 3.95 11.13
N ARG A 404 -2.44 5.27 11.12
CA ARG A 404 -3.35 5.92 12.06
C ARG A 404 -4.77 5.37 11.97
N LEU A 405 -5.30 5.19 10.77
CA LEU A 405 -6.65 4.64 10.56
C LEU A 405 -6.74 3.21 11.07
N GLN A 406 -5.79 2.34 10.74
CA GLN A 406 -5.78 0.95 11.17
C GLN A 406 -5.59 0.82 12.69
N ILE A 407 -4.75 1.67 13.30
CA ILE A 407 -4.59 1.74 14.76
C ILE A 407 -5.91 2.15 15.42
N ASN A 408 -6.61 3.14 14.87
CA ASN A 408 -7.89 3.60 15.41
C ASN A 408 -8.97 2.52 15.29
N GLU A 409 -9.05 1.80 14.18
CA GLU A 409 -9.97 0.66 14.00
C GLU A 409 -9.68 -0.47 14.99
N TRP A 410 -8.40 -0.86 15.12
CA TRP A 410 -7.98 -1.86 16.10
C TRP A 410 -8.31 -1.43 17.52
N PHE A 411 -8.07 -0.16 17.84
CA PHE A 411 -8.35 0.41 19.15
C PHE A 411 -9.84 0.37 19.50
N LYS A 412 -10.71 0.79 18.58
CA LYS A 412 -12.16 0.66 18.74
C LYS A 412 -12.57 -0.78 19.04
N LYS A 413 -12.07 -1.75 18.25
CA LYS A 413 -12.34 -3.17 18.50
C LYS A 413 -11.88 -3.62 19.87
N SER A 414 -10.69 -3.21 20.30
CA SER A 414 -10.12 -3.62 21.59
C SER A 414 -10.88 -3.07 22.79
N ILE A 415 -11.45 -1.87 22.68
CA ILE A 415 -12.33 -1.26 23.67
C ILE A 415 -13.63 -2.08 23.83
N PHE A 416 -14.29 -2.41 22.73
CA PHE A 416 -15.58 -3.08 22.72
C PHE A 416 -15.49 -4.61 22.84
N SER A 417 -14.31 -5.21 22.83
CA SER A 417 -14.12 -6.67 22.91
C SER A 417 -14.39 -7.26 24.31
N ASN A 418 -14.41 -6.44 25.37
CA ASN A 418 -14.64 -6.88 26.74
C ASN A 418 -15.84 -6.17 27.37
N THR A 419 -17.02 -6.69 27.08
CA THR A 419 -18.30 -6.12 27.51
C THR A 419 -18.42 -5.98 29.04
N GLU A 420 -17.94 -6.96 29.81
CA GLU A 420 -18.02 -6.90 31.28
C GLU A 420 -17.27 -5.69 31.86
N ARG A 421 -16.07 -5.42 31.36
CA ARG A 421 -15.26 -4.28 31.81
C ARG A 421 -15.83 -2.95 31.36
N LEU A 422 -16.41 -2.92 30.19
CA LEU A 422 -17.04 -1.74 29.65
C LEU A 422 -18.29 -1.39 30.46
N THR A 423 -19.10 -2.39 30.81
CA THR A 423 -20.26 -2.24 31.70
C THR A 423 -19.85 -1.76 33.09
N ALA A 424 -18.76 -2.33 33.65
CA ALA A 424 -18.22 -1.87 34.92
C ALA A 424 -17.74 -0.41 34.88
N PHE A 425 -17.14 0.02 33.76
CA PHE A 425 -16.74 1.41 33.57
C PHE A 425 -17.95 2.35 33.50
N TRP A 426 -18.98 2.01 32.73
CA TRP A 426 -20.21 2.83 32.65
C TRP A 426 -20.86 2.99 34.02
N LYS A 427 -20.95 1.89 34.78
CA LYS A 427 -21.46 1.93 36.15
C LYS A 427 -20.60 2.82 37.06
N ALA A 428 -19.26 2.68 37.03
CA ALA A 428 -18.36 3.55 37.77
C ALA A 428 -18.51 5.03 37.40
N PHE A 429 -18.72 5.31 36.11
CA PHE A 429 -18.91 6.66 35.60
C PHE A 429 -20.24 7.26 36.06
N GLU A 430 -21.29 6.48 36.12
CA GLU A 430 -22.61 6.88 36.63
C GLU A 430 -22.58 7.09 38.16
N GLU A 431 -21.96 6.18 38.90
CA GLU A 431 -21.90 6.24 40.36
C GLU A 431 -20.88 7.27 40.90
N GLY A 432 -20.01 7.84 40.04
CA GLY A 432 -18.99 8.80 40.43
C GLY A 432 -17.75 8.15 41.03
N ASP A 433 -17.57 6.85 40.81
CA ASP A 433 -16.35 6.10 41.18
C ASP A 433 -15.18 6.48 40.29
N THR A 434 -14.46 7.53 40.68
CA THR A 434 -13.30 8.04 39.94
C THR A 434 -12.16 7.03 39.86
N GLU A 435 -12.01 6.16 40.85
CA GLU A 435 -10.97 5.12 40.83
C GLU A 435 -11.25 4.07 39.75
N GLY A 436 -12.50 3.60 39.66
CA GLY A 436 -12.95 2.68 38.61
C GLY A 436 -12.82 3.29 37.22
N VAL A 437 -13.19 4.58 37.07
CA VAL A 437 -13.02 5.35 35.82
C VAL A 437 -11.55 5.45 35.43
N GLU A 438 -10.68 5.86 36.36
CA GLU A 438 -9.24 5.98 36.11
C GLU A 438 -8.60 4.62 35.77
N GLN A 439 -8.93 3.56 36.49
CA GLN A 439 -8.41 2.20 36.23
C GLN A 439 -8.75 1.74 34.82
N TYR A 440 -9.99 1.93 34.37
CA TYR A 440 -10.39 1.54 33.04
C TYR A 440 -9.70 2.38 31.97
N LEU A 441 -9.75 3.72 32.06
CA LEU A 441 -9.13 4.61 31.09
C LEU A 441 -7.62 4.46 31.04
N ASN A 442 -6.93 4.32 32.18
CA ASN A 442 -5.50 4.08 32.22
C ASN A 442 -5.12 2.75 31.58
N ARG A 443 -5.92 1.71 31.75
CA ARG A 443 -5.74 0.43 31.07
C ARG A 443 -5.93 0.53 29.56
N VAL A 444 -6.98 1.22 29.12
CA VAL A 444 -7.24 1.48 27.72
C VAL A 444 -6.06 2.24 27.11
N LEU A 445 -5.60 3.31 27.76
CA LEU A 445 -4.48 4.13 27.30
C LEU A 445 -3.14 3.36 27.31
N SER A 446 -2.87 2.53 28.32
CA SER A 446 -1.63 1.75 28.40
C SER A 446 -1.53 0.65 27.33
N ASN A 447 -2.67 0.11 26.90
CA ASN A 447 -2.76 -0.90 25.86
C ASN A 447 -2.90 -0.32 24.45
N SER A 448 -3.21 0.98 24.33
CA SER A 448 -3.30 1.66 23.05
C SER A 448 -1.91 1.93 22.48
N ILE A 449 -1.84 1.93 21.14
CA ILE A 449 -0.74 2.57 20.41
C ILE A 449 -1.04 4.07 20.50
N SER A 450 -0.15 4.84 21.13
CA SER A 450 -0.38 6.27 21.34
C SER A 450 -0.24 7.04 20.02
N VAL A 451 -1.35 7.14 19.31
CA VAL A 451 -1.48 8.08 18.18
C VAL A 451 -1.57 9.53 18.68
N PHE A 452 -1.85 9.68 19.99
CA PHE A 452 -2.16 10.97 20.64
C PHE A 452 -0.93 11.75 21.09
N ASP A 453 0.25 11.15 21.11
CA ASP A 453 1.48 11.78 21.63
C ASP A 453 2.37 12.41 20.55
N THR A 454 1.83 12.60 19.33
CA THR A 454 2.53 13.29 18.24
C THR A 454 2.84 14.75 18.62
N LYS A 455 3.69 15.43 17.84
CA LYS A 455 3.98 16.87 17.94
C LYS A 455 2.74 17.78 17.73
N ALA A 456 1.54 17.20 17.88
CA ALA A 456 0.26 17.87 17.77
C ALA A 456 0.12 19.00 18.79
N ARG A 457 -0.60 20.06 18.42
CA ARG A 457 -0.93 21.17 19.31
C ARG A 457 -1.77 20.68 20.49
N LYS A 458 -1.82 21.46 21.58
CA LYS A 458 -2.57 21.11 22.79
C LYS A 458 -4.05 20.81 22.49
N GLU A 459 -4.65 21.65 21.66
CA GLU A 459 -6.05 21.54 21.25
C GLU A 459 -6.34 20.26 20.46
N GLU A 460 -5.43 19.84 19.59
CA GLU A 460 -5.56 18.59 18.83
C GLU A 460 -5.46 17.36 19.74
N LYS A 461 -4.68 17.44 20.83
CA LYS A 461 -4.57 16.38 21.83
C LYS A 461 -5.84 16.30 22.69
N GLU A 462 -6.35 17.41 23.15
CA GLU A 462 -7.64 17.47 23.87
C GLU A 462 -8.76 16.88 23.03
N SER A 463 -8.87 17.27 21.77
CA SER A 463 -9.87 16.74 20.83
C SER A 463 -9.74 15.22 20.64
N SER A 464 -8.52 14.68 20.64
CA SER A 464 -8.31 13.23 20.47
C SER A 464 -8.79 12.43 21.69
N TYR A 465 -8.49 12.88 22.92
CA TYR A 465 -8.97 12.24 24.15
C TYR A 465 -10.47 12.42 24.33
N HIS A 466 -11.00 13.57 23.92
CA HIS A 466 -12.43 13.83 23.89
C HIS A 466 -13.16 12.83 22.99
N ASN A 467 -12.72 12.65 21.75
CA ASN A 467 -13.31 11.67 20.82
C ASN A 467 -13.21 10.23 21.34
N LEU A 468 -12.11 9.90 22.04
CA LEU A 468 -11.95 8.60 22.70
C LEU A 468 -13.05 8.38 23.74
N LEU A 469 -13.22 9.34 24.68
CA LEU A 469 -14.18 9.21 25.77
C LEU A 469 -15.61 9.20 25.24
N VAL A 470 -15.95 10.08 24.29
CA VAL A 470 -17.25 10.07 23.61
C VAL A 470 -17.52 8.71 22.99
N GLY A 471 -16.54 8.13 22.28
CA GLY A 471 -16.69 6.80 21.68
C GLY A 471 -16.93 5.68 22.69
N ILE A 472 -16.31 5.73 23.88
CA ILE A 472 -16.54 4.76 24.96
C ILE A 472 -17.93 4.94 25.56
N LEU A 473 -18.37 6.19 25.81
CA LEU A 473 -19.65 6.50 26.44
C LEU A 473 -20.84 6.18 25.50
N THR A 474 -20.71 6.49 24.20
CA THR A 474 -21.75 6.16 23.20
C THR A 474 -21.92 4.66 22.95
N GLY A 475 -21.02 3.84 23.45
CA GLY A 475 -21.17 2.38 23.44
C GLY A 475 -22.25 1.87 24.41
N ASN A 476 -22.70 2.69 25.37
CA ASN A 476 -23.88 2.40 26.19
C ASN A 476 -25.14 2.81 25.42
N ALA A 477 -25.96 1.82 25.04
CA ALA A 477 -27.15 2.03 24.23
C ALA A 477 -28.27 2.80 24.97
N ASP A 478 -28.22 2.80 26.30
CA ASP A 478 -29.21 3.41 27.16
C ASP A 478 -28.91 4.89 27.47
N TRP A 479 -27.76 5.39 27.03
CA TRP A 479 -27.32 6.76 27.26
C TRP A 479 -27.38 7.61 25.99
N LEU A 480 -27.90 8.85 26.14
CA LEU A 480 -27.77 9.85 25.10
C LEU A 480 -26.56 10.75 25.38
N VAL A 481 -25.47 10.49 24.65
CA VAL A 481 -24.19 11.21 24.79
C VAL A 481 -24.15 12.36 23.80
N LYS A 482 -23.99 13.56 24.27
CA LYS A 482 -23.89 14.80 23.47
C LYS A 482 -22.47 15.38 23.65
N SER A 483 -21.89 15.85 22.55
CA SER A 483 -20.51 16.35 22.47
C SER A 483 -20.49 17.78 21.96
N ASN A 484 -19.69 18.64 22.59
CA ASN A 484 -19.55 20.06 22.26
C ASN A 484 -20.92 20.79 22.20
N VAL A 485 -21.70 20.65 23.25
CA VAL A 485 -23.07 21.17 23.32
C VAL A 485 -23.07 22.57 23.91
N GLU A 486 -23.82 23.47 23.32
CA GLU A 486 -24.10 24.79 23.90
C GLU A 486 -24.86 24.63 25.23
N ALA A 487 -24.23 25.04 26.33
CA ALA A 487 -24.74 24.88 27.67
C ALA A 487 -24.29 26.06 28.55
N GLY A 488 -25.23 26.65 29.30
CA GLY A 488 -24.94 27.80 30.13
C GLY A 488 -24.29 28.95 29.35
N GLU A 489 -23.10 29.38 29.76
CA GLU A 489 -22.35 30.47 29.14
C GLU A 489 -21.20 29.98 28.23
N GLY A 490 -21.39 28.83 27.54
CA GLY A 490 -20.37 28.30 26.63
C GLY A 490 -20.74 26.94 26.05
N PHE A 491 -19.73 26.13 25.78
CA PHE A 491 -19.88 24.79 25.23
C PHE A 491 -19.28 23.77 26.21
N ALA A 492 -20.11 22.80 26.63
CA ALA A 492 -19.66 21.68 27.43
C ALA A 492 -19.04 20.62 26.55
N ASP A 493 -17.92 20.04 26.98
CA ASP A 493 -17.24 19.00 26.21
C ASP A 493 -18.15 17.77 26.02
N ILE A 494 -18.73 17.26 27.13
CA ILE A 494 -19.60 16.07 27.08
C ILE A 494 -20.76 16.25 28.06
N ILE A 495 -21.96 15.97 27.58
CA ILE A 495 -23.16 15.82 28.40
C ILE A 495 -23.73 14.42 28.18
N VAL A 496 -24.07 13.72 29.24
CA VAL A 496 -24.73 12.42 29.20
C VAL A 496 -26.08 12.51 29.89
N GLU A 497 -27.11 12.21 29.13
CA GLU A 497 -28.45 11.93 29.65
C GLU A 497 -28.54 10.42 29.83
N THR A 498 -28.66 9.97 31.08
CA THR A 498 -28.77 8.55 31.42
C THR A 498 -30.22 8.06 31.22
N ASP A 499 -30.41 6.74 31.28
CA ASP A 499 -31.77 6.11 31.28
C ASP A 499 -32.61 6.48 32.51
N ASP A 500 -31.96 6.84 33.62
CA ASP A 500 -32.66 7.46 34.75
C ASP A 500 -33.04 8.92 34.39
N PRO A 501 -34.33 9.24 34.31
CA PRO A 501 -34.77 10.58 33.94
C PRO A 501 -34.36 11.68 34.93
N ASP A 502 -34.05 11.32 36.17
CA ASP A 502 -33.59 12.27 37.19
C ASP A 502 -32.06 12.46 37.17
N ALA A 503 -31.30 11.57 36.53
CA ALA A 503 -29.83 11.56 36.55
C ALA A 503 -29.21 12.07 35.24
N GLY A 504 -28.04 12.70 35.36
CA GLY A 504 -27.23 13.12 34.22
C GLY A 504 -25.80 13.48 34.58
N ILE A 505 -24.95 13.56 33.60
CA ILE A 505 -23.50 13.78 33.79
C ILE A 505 -23.01 14.90 32.89
N VAL A 506 -22.21 15.81 33.44
CA VAL A 506 -21.43 16.81 32.69
C VAL A 506 -19.95 16.53 32.88
N ALA A 507 -19.22 16.35 31.79
CA ALA A 507 -17.78 16.11 31.86
C ALA A 507 -17.02 17.14 31.04
N GLU A 508 -15.96 17.68 31.61
CA GLU A 508 -15.01 18.59 30.98
C GLU A 508 -13.62 17.95 30.96
N LEU A 509 -12.97 18.00 29.79
CA LEU A 509 -11.70 17.34 29.56
C LEU A 509 -10.56 18.35 29.41
N LYS A 510 -9.41 18.00 29.96
CA LYS A 510 -8.20 18.82 29.83
C LYS A 510 -6.99 17.95 29.52
N TYR A 511 -6.00 18.53 28.86
CA TYR A 511 -4.69 17.91 28.65
C TYR A 511 -3.61 18.69 29.38
N THR A 512 -2.70 17.96 30.05
CA THR A 512 -1.49 18.51 30.63
C THR A 512 -0.22 17.76 30.17
N LYS A 513 0.90 18.43 30.15
CA LYS A 513 2.20 17.81 29.84
C LYS A 513 2.87 17.16 31.06
N ASN A 514 2.51 17.60 32.27
CA ASN A 514 3.11 17.17 33.53
C ASN A 514 2.15 16.31 34.33
N PHE A 515 2.64 15.22 34.87
CA PHE A 515 1.84 14.34 35.72
C PHE A 515 1.43 14.98 37.03
N ASP A 516 2.30 15.83 37.61
CA ASP A 516 2.06 16.51 38.90
C ASP A 516 0.91 17.52 38.84
N ASP A 517 0.62 18.04 37.64
CA ASP A 517 -0.42 19.04 37.42
C ASP A 517 -1.82 18.41 37.21
N MET A 518 -1.94 17.09 37.11
CA MET A 518 -3.18 16.43 36.67
C MET A 518 -4.34 16.72 37.62
N LYS A 519 -4.18 16.52 38.92
CA LYS A 519 -5.25 16.78 39.91
C LYS A 519 -5.72 18.23 39.90
N MET A 520 -4.77 19.17 39.88
CA MET A 520 -5.11 20.59 39.81
C MET A 520 -5.85 20.93 38.51
N THR A 521 -5.51 20.26 37.41
CA THR A 521 -6.15 20.49 36.12
C THR A 521 -7.55 19.87 36.08
N CYS A 522 -7.78 18.73 36.74
CA CYS A 522 -9.13 18.18 36.96
C CYS A 522 -10.02 19.17 37.74
N GLN A 523 -9.49 19.80 38.80
CA GLN A 523 -10.26 20.80 39.55
C GLN A 523 -10.62 22.01 38.69
N LYS A 524 -9.69 22.50 37.86
CA LYS A 524 -9.98 23.59 36.90
C LYS A 524 -11.08 23.21 35.90
N ALA A 525 -11.19 21.94 35.52
CA ALA A 525 -12.27 21.47 34.68
C ALA A 525 -13.64 21.53 35.40
N ILE A 526 -13.69 21.06 36.65
CA ILE A 526 -14.87 21.19 37.49
C ILE A 526 -15.28 22.68 37.70
N ASP A 527 -14.27 23.51 38.02
CA ASP A 527 -14.51 24.97 38.21
C ASP A 527 -15.04 25.61 36.92
N GLN A 528 -14.57 25.15 35.74
CA GLN A 528 -15.08 25.61 34.45
C GLN A 528 -16.57 25.25 34.25
N ILE A 529 -16.94 23.97 34.53
CA ILE A 529 -18.34 23.54 34.45
C ILE A 529 -19.24 24.46 35.31
N ARG A 530 -18.81 24.72 36.57
CA ARG A 530 -19.57 25.54 37.51
C ARG A 530 -19.62 27.01 37.08
N ASN A 531 -18.49 27.61 36.74
CA ASN A 531 -18.40 29.02 36.37
C ASN A 531 -19.15 29.34 35.06
N ARG A 532 -19.17 28.40 34.13
CA ARG A 532 -19.87 28.51 32.84
C ARG A 532 -21.29 27.94 32.89
N ARG A 533 -21.72 27.42 34.04
CA ARG A 533 -23.07 26.93 34.29
C ARG A 533 -23.52 25.81 33.34
N TYR A 534 -22.58 24.94 32.91
CA TYR A 534 -22.89 23.86 31.98
C TYR A 534 -23.95 22.88 32.48
N GLN A 535 -24.04 22.70 33.81
CA GLN A 535 -25.04 21.86 34.47
C GLN A 535 -26.47 22.37 34.27
N GLU A 536 -26.67 23.66 33.91
CA GLU A 536 -28.03 24.20 33.66
C GLU A 536 -28.70 23.52 32.46
N TYR A 537 -27.94 22.97 31.54
CA TYR A 537 -28.47 22.18 30.43
C TYR A 537 -29.34 21.01 30.93
N LEU A 538 -28.86 20.25 31.93
CA LEU A 538 -29.56 19.11 32.52
C LEU A 538 -30.61 19.55 33.53
N LEU A 539 -30.35 20.64 34.29
CA LEU A 539 -31.33 21.21 35.22
C LEU A 539 -32.59 21.73 34.49
N ASN A 540 -32.42 22.30 33.30
CA ASN A 540 -33.53 22.75 32.46
C ASN A 540 -34.33 21.58 31.86
N ASP A 541 -33.79 20.37 31.88
CA ASP A 541 -34.44 19.10 31.50
C ASP A 541 -35.03 18.37 32.72
N ASP A 542 -35.25 19.11 33.85
CA ASP A 542 -35.80 18.63 35.13
C ASP A 542 -34.98 17.54 35.83
N ARG A 543 -33.72 17.30 35.44
CA ARG A 543 -32.83 16.34 36.09
C ARG A 543 -32.23 16.92 37.35
N LYS A 544 -32.24 16.15 38.45
CA LYS A 544 -31.84 16.59 39.79
C LYS A 544 -30.56 15.92 40.31
N ASP A 545 -30.32 14.70 39.87
CA ASP A 545 -29.10 13.95 40.24
C ASP A 545 -28.01 14.17 39.17
N ILE A 546 -27.32 15.30 39.25
CA ILE A 546 -26.33 15.69 38.28
C ILE A 546 -24.92 15.46 38.83
N ARG A 547 -24.09 14.75 38.04
CA ARG A 547 -22.71 14.50 38.33
C ARG A 547 -21.79 15.32 37.44
N LEU A 548 -20.81 15.96 38.03
CA LEU A 548 -19.81 16.76 37.34
C LEU A 548 -18.50 16.01 37.33
N TYR A 549 -17.87 15.90 36.16
CA TYR A 549 -16.55 15.29 36.00
C TYR A 549 -15.53 16.27 35.46
N GLY A 550 -14.37 16.39 36.14
CA GLY A 550 -13.15 16.98 35.59
C GLY A 550 -12.15 15.88 35.27
N ILE A 551 -11.86 15.67 34.00
CA ILE A 551 -11.01 14.59 33.52
C ILE A 551 -9.76 15.17 32.85
N THR A 552 -8.57 14.77 33.30
CA THR A 552 -7.31 15.25 32.75
C THR A 552 -6.48 14.10 32.21
N PHE A 553 -6.00 14.28 30.97
CA PHE A 553 -5.09 13.34 30.33
C PHE A 553 -3.66 13.88 30.31
N CYS A 554 -2.70 12.99 30.54
CA CYS A 554 -1.28 13.26 30.37
C CYS A 554 -0.62 12.01 29.76
N LYS A 555 -0.23 12.07 28.48
CA LYS A 555 0.31 10.91 27.75
C LYS A 555 -0.64 9.69 27.85
N LYS A 556 -0.16 8.59 28.41
CA LYS A 556 -0.93 7.34 28.61
C LYS A 556 -1.57 7.25 30.01
N ARG A 557 -1.84 8.38 30.65
CA ARG A 557 -2.48 8.42 31.97
C ARG A 557 -3.68 9.36 31.99
N CYS A 558 -4.66 8.97 32.78
CA CYS A 558 -5.85 9.72 33.09
C CYS A 558 -5.95 9.95 34.59
N CYS A 559 -6.45 11.08 34.99
CA CYS A 559 -6.90 11.42 36.32
C CYS A 559 -8.32 11.98 36.23
N ALA A 560 -9.19 11.61 37.14
CA ALA A 560 -10.57 12.05 37.18
C ALA A 560 -10.95 12.52 38.60
N ILE A 561 -11.74 13.59 38.66
CA ILE A 561 -12.42 14.05 39.88
C ILE A 561 -13.90 14.11 39.55
N SER A 562 -14.75 13.67 40.47
CA SER A 562 -16.19 13.82 40.35
C SER A 562 -16.77 14.55 41.54
N GLU A 563 -17.80 15.35 41.29
CA GLU A 563 -18.61 16.02 42.32
C GLU A 563 -20.07 15.80 42.00
N LYS A 564 -20.88 15.63 43.02
CA LYS A 564 -22.36 15.63 42.91
C LYS A 564 -22.83 17.05 43.10
N LEU A 565 -23.76 17.50 42.26
CA LEU A 565 -24.34 18.84 42.33
C LEU A 565 -25.30 18.95 43.51
#